data_b0288fdb31ffccd9d59da225ba22a302
#
_entry.id   b0288fdb31ffccd9d59da225ba22a302
#
_cell.length_a   1.000
_cell.length_b   1.000
_cell.length_c   1.000
_cell.angle_alpha   90.00
_cell.angle_beta   90.00
_cell.angle_gamma   90.00
#
_symmetry.space_group_name_H-M   'P 1'
#
loop_
_entity.id
_entity.type
_entity.pdbx_description
1 polymer ?
#
loop_
_entity_poly.entity_id
_entity_poly.type
_entity_poly.pdbx_seq_one_letter_code
_entity_poly.pdbx_strand_id
1 'polypeptide(L)'
;MPFHLNKVLLRKGRLEVLPTKSKICILGLSRVGKSSLLSLLQGRDIAEEADPTVGLEIEDSVLNGRKTSIWDFGGQERYRFMWQDFLRGAGLTVVVCDSTEENIEKTKEIYGKFSRYLSSKIIAIANKQDLPGALSADQVQKKLGITTYGMSAIRLDLRGRIRRILEYEIDSNK
;
A
#
# COMPACT_ATOMS: atom_id res chain seq x y z
N MET A 1 10.81 -1.03 -21.40
CA MET A 1 10.12 0.21 -20.94
C MET A 1 8.70 0.15 -21.43
N PRO A 2 7.68 -0.06 -20.60
CA PRO A 2 6.32 0.15 -21.04
C PRO A 2 6.07 1.65 -21.04
N PHE A 3 5.85 2.21 -22.23
CA PHE A 3 5.35 3.55 -22.39
C PHE A 3 3.98 3.62 -21.71
N HIS A 4 3.84 4.40 -20.65
CA HIS A 4 2.54 4.83 -20.18
C HIS A 4 1.97 5.73 -21.26
N LEU A 5 1.11 5.17 -22.12
CA LEU A 5 0.30 5.94 -23.05
C LEU A 5 -0.64 6.81 -22.22
N ASN A 6 -0.23 8.05 -21.98
CA ASN A 6 -1.13 9.08 -21.51
C ASN A 6 -2.30 9.15 -22.50
N LYS A 7 -3.50 8.80 -22.08
CA LYS A 7 -4.69 9.00 -22.90
C LYS A 7 -4.83 10.50 -23.14
N VAL A 8 -4.57 10.91 -24.35
CA VAL A 8 -4.77 12.29 -24.79
C VAL A 8 -6.16 12.39 -25.40
N LEU A 9 -7.01 13.27 -24.90
CA LEU A 9 -8.31 13.57 -25.46
C LEU A 9 -8.31 14.96 -26.08
N LEU A 10 -8.88 15.06 -27.29
CA LEU A 10 -9.10 16.35 -27.92
C LEU A 10 -10.43 16.93 -27.37
N ARG A 11 -10.37 17.89 -26.46
CA ARG A 11 -11.55 18.64 -25.99
C ARG A 11 -11.46 20.09 -26.46
N LYS A 12 -12.50 20.56 -27.17
CA LYS A 12 -12.61 21.94 -27.66
C LYS A 12 -11.34 22.45 -28.38
N GLY A 13 -10.71 21.60 -29.22
CA GLY A 13 -9.52 21.98 -29.98
C GLY A 13 -8.20 22.05 -29.16
N ARG A 14 -8.22 21.63 -27.90
CA ARG A 14 -7.03 21.48 -27.06
C ARG A 14 -6.75 20.01 -26.77
N LEU A 15 -5.50 19.62 -26.89
CA LEU A 15 -5.02 18.32 -26.42
C LEU A 15 -4.92 18.36 -24.89
N GLU A 16 -5.85 17.69 -24.23
CA GLU A 16 -5.79 17.48 -22.77
C GLU A 16 -5.21 16.11 -22.49
N VAL A 17 -4.10 16.09 -21.78
CA VAL A 17 -3.55 14.84 -21.21
C VAL A 17 -4.46 14.45 -20.05
N LEU A 18 -5.19 13.36 -20.23
CA LEU A 18 -5.97 12.82 -19.11
C LEU A 18 -5.02 12.37 -18.00
N PRO A 19 -5.28 12.77 -16.76
CA PRO A 19 -4.49 12.27 -15.65
C PRO A 19 -4.60 10.74 -15.62
N THR A 20 -3.48 10.07 -15.77
CA THR A 20 -3.41 8.62 -15.63
C THR A 20 -3.83 8.28 -14.20
N LYS A 21 -4.77 7.34 -14.07
CA LYS A 21 -5.21 6.86 -12.76
C LYS A 21 -4.01 6.23 -12.05
N SER A 22 -3.60 6.77 -10.92
CA SER A 22 -2.53 6.21 -10.12
C SER A 22 -2.97 4.86 -9.54
N LYS A 23 -2.03 3.92 -9.42
CA LYS A 23 -2.25 2.61 -8.82
C LYS A 23 -1.34 2.44 -7.62
N ILE A 24 -1.92 2.13 -6.47
CA ILE A 24 -1.21 1.72 -5.26
C ILE A 24 -1.53 0.25 -5.00
N CYS A 25 -0.51 -0.56 -4.74
CA CYS A 25 -0.68 -1.93 -4.29
C CYS A 25 -0.29 -2.05 -2.82
N ILE A 26 -1.16 -2.68 -2.01
CA ILE A 26 -0.93 -2.92 -0.60
C ILE A 26 -0.72 -4.42 -0.40
N LEU A 27 0.46 -4.79 0.10
CA LEU A 27 0.89 -6.16 0.32
C LEU A 27 1.20 -6.41 1.80
N GLY A 28 1.18 -7.64 2.20
CA GLY A 28 1.60 -8.07 3.53
C GLY A 28 0.94 -9.39 3.90
N LEU A 29 1.41 -9.99 4.97
CA LEU A 29 0.85 -11.22 5.53
C LEU A 29 -0.62 -11.04 5.94
N SER A 30 -1.30 -12.15 6.17
CA SER A 30 -2.65 -12.11 6.73
C SER A 30 -2.64 -11.43 8.12
N ARG A 31 -3.70 -10.70 8.45
CA ARG A 31 -3.93 -10.08 9.76
C ARG A 31 -2.94 -8.99 10.18
N VAL A 32 -2.12 -8.46 9.29
CA VAL A 32 -1.23 -7.31 9.60
C VAL A 32 -1.98 -5.97 9.62
N GLY A 33 -3.24 -5.93 9.18
CA GLY A 33 -4.09 -4.74 9.21
C GLY A 33 -4.14 -3.93 7.91
N LYS A 34 -3.91 -4.56 6.73
CA LYS A 34 -4.01 -3.89 5.42
C LYS A 34 -5.39 -3.26 5.18
N SER A 35 -6.44 -4.06 5.30
CA SER A 35 -7.82 -3.61 5.10
C SER A 35 -8.25 -2.61 6.20
N SER A 36 -7.73 -2.73 7.42
CA SER A 36 -7.94 -1.74 8.47
C SER A 36 -7.29 -0.40 8.14
N LEU A 37 -6.08 -0.40 7.58
CA LEU A 37 -5.43 0.83 7.08
C LEU A 37 -6.23 1.48 5.96
N LEU A 38 -6.80 0.68 5.06
CA LEU A 38 -7.64 1.18 3.99
C LEU A 38 -8.96 1.76 4.52
N SER A 39 -9.60 1.09 5.47
CA SER A 39 -10.78 1.62 6.17
C SER A 39 -10.47 2.94 6.87
N LEU A 40 -9.32 3.03 7.58
CA LEU A 40 -8.85 4.27 8.20
C LEU A 40 -8.67 5.39 7.16
N LEU A 41 -8.02 5.11 6.04
CA LEU A 41 -7.81 6.06 4.96
C LEU A 41 -9.14 6.60 4.40
N GLN A 42 -10.11 5.72 4.21
CA GLN A 42 -11.44 6.02 3.66
C GLN A 42 -12.39 6.64 4.70
N GLY A 43 -12.01 6.64 5.97
CA GLY A 43 -12.85 7.12 7.08
C GLY A 43 -14.05 6.25 7.35
N ARG A 44 -13.92 4.96 7.09
CA ARG A 44 -14.89 3.93 7.46
C ARG A 44 -14.61 3.40 8.86
N ASP A 45 -15.61 2.79 9.46
CA ASP A 45 -15.43 2.08 10.72
C ASP A 45 -14.47 0.90 10.53
N ILE A 46 -13.64 0.69 11.53
CA ILE A 46 -12.67 -0.40 11.56
C ILE A 46 -13.31 -1.56 12.32
N ALA A 47 -13.53 -2.67 11.63
CA ALA A 47 -14.06 -3.86 12.25
C ALA A 47 -13.06 -4.44 13.27
N GLU A 48 -13.53 -4.78 14.46
CA GLU A 48 -12.70 -5.44 15.49
C GLU A 48 -12.21 -6.81 15.02
N GLU A 49 -13.09 -7.55 14.33
CA GLU A 49 -12.78 -8.81 13.66
C GLU A 49 -13.16 -8.68 12.19
N ALA A 50 -12.18 -8.47 11.34
CA ALA A 50 -12.39 -8.47 9.89
C ALA A 50 -12.04 -9.84 9.30
N ASP A 51 -12.91 -10.35 8.45
CA ASP A 51 -12.60 -11.52 7.64
C ASP A 51 -11.38 -11.24 6.77
N PRO A 52 -10.49 -12.21 6.59
CA PRO A 52 -9.35 -12.05 5.71
C PRO A 52 -9.78 -11.76 4.27
N THR A 53 -9.16 -10.78 3.63
CA THR A 53 -9.41 -10.47 2.20
C THR A 53 -9.22 -11.72 1.34
N VAL A 54 -10.23 -12.04 0.56
CA VAL A 54 -10.20 -13.16 -0.39
C VAL A 54 -9.69 -12.67 -1.73
N GLY A 55 -8.47 -13.09 -2.09
CA GLY A 55 -7.86 -12.75 -3.36
C GLY A 55 -7.40 -11.30 -3.43
N LEU A 56 -8.24 -10.41 -3.95
CA LEU A 56 -7.92 -9.01 -4.22
C LEU A 56 -9.17 -8.14 -4.06
N GLU A 57 -9.04 -7.03 -3.35
CA GLU A 57 -10.03 -5.96 -3.33
C GLU A 57 -9.47 -4.70 -3.99
N ILE A 58 -10.29 -4.00 -4.78
CA ILE A 58 -9.91 -2.78 -5.49
C ILE A 58 -10.85 -1.67 -5.07
N GLU A 59 -10.29 -0.59 -4.57
CA GLU A 59 -11.03 0.60 -4.17
C GLU A 59 -10.48 1.85 -4.85
N ASP A 60 -11.37 2.78 -5.14
CA ASP A 60 -10.99 4.09 -5.68
C ASP A 60 -10.92 5.14 -4.56
N SER A 61 -9.91 5.97 -4.61
CA SER A 61 -9.70 7.09 -3.71
C SER A 61 -9.26 8.32 -4.50
N VAL A 62 -9.33 9.49 -3.86
CA VAL A 62 -8.75 10.72 -4.41
C VAL A 62 -7.60 11.14 -3.49
N LEU A 63 -6.37 11.11 -4.02
CA LEU A 63 -5.16 11.55 -3.35
C LEU A 63 -4.53 12.68 -4.15
N ASN A 64 -4.22 13.81 -3.50
CA ASN A 64 -3.73 15.04 -4.17
C ASN A 64 -4.57 15.47 -5.39
N GLY A 65 -5.90 15.35 -5.29
CA GLY A 65 -6.83 15.69 -6.37
C GLY A 65 -6.83 14.71 -7.54
N ARG A 66 -6.11 13.58 -7.46
CA ARG A 66 -6.04 12.56 -8.52
C ARG A 66 -6.80 11.31 -8.13
N LYS A 67 -7.53 10.76 -9.09
CA LYS A 67 -8.13 9.43 -8.93
C LYS A 67 -7.03 8.39 -8.79
N THR A 68 -7.08 7.64 -7.70
CA THR A 68 -6.10 6.61 -7.36
C THR A 68 -6.83 5.31 -7.10
N SER A 69 -6.39 4.23 -7.74
CA SER A 69 -6.88 2.89 -7.48
C SER A 69 -6.00 2.22 -6.45
N ILE A 70 -6.57 1.78 -5.35
CA ILE A 70 -5.87 1.08 -4.28
C ILE A 70 -6.25 -0.39 -4.33
N TRP A 71 -5.25 -1.25 -4.43
CA TRP A 71 -5.36 -2.68 -4.60
C TRP A 71 -4.90 -3.37 -3.31
N ASP A 72 -5.85 -3.87 -2.51
CA ASP A 72 -5.58 -4.61 -1.27
C ASP A 72 -5.48 -6.10 -1.56
N PHE A 73 -4.28 -6.64 -1.46
CA PHE A 73 -4.00 -8.04 -1.75
C PHE A 73 -4.25 -8.93 -0.53
N GLY A 74 -5.00 -10.00 -0.70
CA GLY A 74 -5.15 -11.05 0.30
C GLY A 74 -3.80 -11.59 0.76
N GLY A 75 -3.54 -11.52 2.06
CA GLY A 75 -2.25 -11.90 2.65
C GLY A 75 -2.06 -13.40 2.82
N GLN A 76 -3.09 -14.22 2.59
CA GLN A 76 -3.01 -15.67 2.71
C GLN A 76 -2.14 -16.25 1.59
N GLU A 77 -1.34 -17.26 1.92
CA GLU A 77 -0.39 -17.87 1.00
C GLU A 77 -1.02 -18.36 -0.31
N ARG A 78 -2.22 -18.94 -0.21
CA ARG A 78 -2.98 -19.45 -1.38
C ARG A 78 -3.32 -18.40 -2.43
N TYR A 79 -3.25 -17.10 -2.12
CA TYR A 79 -3.53 -16.03 -3.08
C TYR A 79 -2.28 -15.36 -3.64
N ARG A 80 -1.09 -15.68 -3.13
CA ARG A 80 0.16 -15.01 -3.54
C ARG A 80 0.56 -15.27 -4.98
N PHE A 81 0.08 -16.36 -5.59
CA PHE A 81 0.35 -16.64 -7.00
C PHE A 81 -0.15 -15.54 -7.95
N MET A 82 -1.18 -14.81 -7.53
CA MET A 82 -1.77 -13.71 -8.32
C MET A 82 -0.95 -12.41 -8.21
N TRP A 83 -0.12 -12.26 -7.20
CA TRP A 83 0.56 -11.00 -6.91
C TRP A 83 1.44 -10.54 -8.06
N GLN A 84 2.18 -11.46 -8.69
CA GLN A 84 3.09 -11.11 -9.79
C GLN A 84 2.40 -10.43 -10.98
N ASP A 85 1.16 -10.82 -11.28
CA ASP A 85 0.40 -10.25 -12.40
C ASP A 85 -0.23 -8.92 -12.02
N PHE A 86 -0.76 -8.82 -10.81
CA PHE A 86 -1.46 -7.63 -10.34
C PHE A 86 -0.55 -6.52 -9.80
N LEU A 87 0.70 -6.81 -9.49
CA LEU A 87 1.69 -5.80 -9.10
C LEU A 87 2.16 -4.93 -10.27
N ARG A 88 2.03 -5.41 -11.49
CA ARG A 88 2.44 -4.66 -12.68
C ARG A 88 1.69 -3.34 -12.80
N GLY A 89 2.43 -2.29 -13.14
CA GLY A 89 1.87 -0.96 -13.33
C GLY A 89 1.53 -0.21 -12.04
N ALA A 90 1.92 -0.72 -10.88
CA ALA A 90 1.84 0.04 -9.64
C ALA A 90 2.80 1.23 -9.65
N GLY A 91 2.31 2.42 -9.32
CA GLY A 91 3.15 3.60 -9.09
C GLY A 91 3.77 3.60 -7.69
N LEU A 92 3.10 2.96 -6.73
CA LEU A 92 3.56 2.79 -5.36
C LEU A 92 3.18 1.41 -4.85
N THR A 93 4.12 0.73 -4.20
CA THR A 93 3.86 -0.50 -3.44
C THR A 93 4.04 -0.22 -1.95
N VAL A 94 3.04 -0.58 -1.18
CA VAL A 94 3.03 -0.44 0.29
C VAL A 94 3.09 -1.83 0.91
N VAL A 95 4.16 -2.13 1.61
CA VAL A 95 4.34 -3.39 2.34
C VAL A 95 3.94 -3.19 3.79
N VAL A 96 2.96 -3.93 4.27
CA VAL A 96 2.46 -3.79 5.66
C VAL A 96 2.92 -4.97 6.51
N CYS A 97 3.47 -4.68 7.68
CA CYS A 97 3.80 -5.65 8.73
C CYS A 97 3.17 -5.24 10.07
N ASP A 98 3.08 -6.15 11.02
CA ASP A 98 2.47 -5.90 12.33
C ASP A 98 3.48 -5.50 13.43
N SER A 99 4.69 -5.16 13.05
CA SER A 99 5.78 -4.71 13.92
C SER A 99 6.29 -5.76 14.91
N THR A 100 5.97 -7.03 14.76
CA THR A 100 6.60 -8.12 15.49
C THR A 100 7.83 -8.63 14.73
N GLU A 101 8.85 -9.11 15.48
CA GLU A 101 10.06 -9.69 14.90
C GLU A 101 9.75 -10.79 13.88
N GLU A 102 8.90 -11.74 14.26
CA GLU A 102 8.51 -12.87 13.43
C GLU A 102 7.83 -12.43 12.13
N ASN A 103 6.91 -11.45 12.21
CA ASN A 103 6.19 -10.97 11.05
C ASN A 103 7.13 -10.22 10.09
N ILE A 104 8.08 -9.45 10.62
CA ILE A 104 9.05 -8.71 9.82
C ILE A 104 9.96 -9.66 9.06
N GLU A 105 10.46 -10.73 9.67
CA GLU A 105 11.30 -11.72 8.99
C GLU A 105 10.52 -12.41 7.85
N LYS A 106 9.30 -12.85 8.12
CA LYS A 106 8.42 -13.43 7.08
C LYS A 106 8.08 -12.42 5.97
N THR A 107 7.87 -11.16 6.32
CA THR A 107 7.62 -10.08 5.37
C THR A 107 8.83 -9.86 4.47
N LYS A 108 10.04 -9.91 5.03
CA LYS A 108 11.30 -9.78 4.29
C LYS A 108 11.48 -10.90 3.26
N GLU A 109 11.17 -12.14 3.63
CA GLU A 109 11.22 -13.28 2.71
C GLU A 109 10.26 -13.11 1.53
N ILE A 110 9.00 -12.70 1.83
CA ILE A 110 7.97 -12.49 0.79
C ILE A 110 8.37 -11.32 -0.10
N TYR A 111 8.77 -10.20 0.49
CA TYR A 111 9.26 -9.06 -0.25
C TYR A 111 10.40 -9.45 -1.21
N GLY A 112 11.36 -10.23 -0.75
CA GLY A 112 12.47 -10.74 -1.58
C GLY A 112 11.99 -11.56 -2.78
N LYS A 113 11.00 -12.44 -2.58
CA LYS A 113 10.44 -13.28 -3.66
C LYS A 113 9.74 -12.47 -4.76
N PHE A 114 9.10 -11.37 -4.39
CA PHE A 114 8.33 -10.55 -5.33
C PHE A 114 9.05 -9.27 -5.77
N SER A 115 10.28 -9.02 -5.32
CA SER A 115 11.03 -7.77 -5.54
C SER A 115 11.08 -7.34 -7.01
N ARG A 116 11.23 -8.29 -7.95
CA ARG A 116 11.27 -8.01 -9.40
C ARG A 116 9.95 -7.52 -10.01
N TYR A 117 8.84 -7.73 -9.32
CA TYR A 117 7.49 -7.36 -9.79
C TYR A 117 6.99 -6.08 -9.13
N LEU A 118 7.66 -5.62 -8.07
CA LEU A 118 7.29 -4.42 -7.34
C LEU A 118 7.54 -3.17 -8.17
N SER A 119 6.85 -2.10 -7.85
CA SER A 119 7.12 -0.78 -8.41
C SER A 119 8.52 -0.30 -8.03
N SER A 120 9.04 0.68 -8.76
CA SER A 120 10.30 1.35 -8.39
C SER A 120 10.19 2.08 -7.05
N LYS A 121 8.99 2.47 -6.65
CA LYS A 121 8.70 3.11 -5.37
C LYS A 121 8.05 2.12 -4.42
N ILE A 122 8.75 1.84 -3.33
CA ILE A 122 8.32 0.90 -2.30
C ILE A 122 8.50 1.53 -0.93
N ILE A 123 7.47 1.44 -0.10
CA ILE A 123 7.53 1.81 1.32
C ILE A 123 6.99 0.68 2.18
N ALA A 124 7.32 0.70 3.46
CA ALA A 124 6.70 -0.16 4.45
C ALA A 124 5.86 0.65 5.44
N ILE A 125 4.80 0.02 5.93
CA ILE A 125 4.02 0.47 7.07
C ILE A 125 4.23 -0.54 8.21
N ALA A 126 4.94 -0.09 9.26
CA ALA A 126 5.01 -0.82 10.52
C ALA A 126 3.74 -0.54 11.31
N ASN A 127 2.73 -1.39 11.11
CA ASN A 127 1.42 -1.25 11.73
C ASN A 127 1.40 -1.83 13.15
N LYS A 128 0.32 -1.59 13.88
CA LYS A 128 0.10 -2.04 15.26
C LYS A 128 1.12 -1.47 16.26
N GLN A 129 1.57 -0.22 16.04
CA GLN A 129 2.48 0.49 16.95
C GLN A 129 1.88 0.74 18.34
N ASP A 130 0.58 0.51 18.50
CA ASP A 130 -0.16 0.56 19.78
C ASP A 130 0.10 -0.65 20.67
N LEU A 131 0.62 -1.75 20.12
CA LEU A 131 0.82 -2.99 20.88
C LEU A 131 2.11 -2.93 21.68
N PRO A 132 2.11 -3.49 22.92
CA PRO A 132 3.32 -3.65 23.72
C PRO A 132 4.36 -4.49 22.96
N GLY A 133 5.62 -4.06 23.00
CA GLY A 133 6.72 -4.78 22.35
C GLY A 133 6.80 -4.62 20.84
N ALA A 134 5.95 -3.76 20.23
CA ALA A 134 6.08 -3.43 18.82
C ALA A 134 7.45 -2.80 18.52
N LEU A 135 8.12 -3.30 17.49
CA LEU A 135 9.35 -2.69 17.00
C LEU A 135 9.04 -1.32 16.40
N SER A 136 9.85 -0.32 16.69
CA SER A 136 9.69 1.02 16.12
C SER A 136 9.85 1.01 14.60
N ALA A 137 9.29 2.03 13.92
CA ALA A 137 9.45 2.17 12.48
C ALA A 137 10.92 2.15 12.04
N ASP A 138 11.82 2.76 12.81
CA ASP A 138 13.26 2.78 12.52
C ASP A 138 13.90 1.39 12.63
N GLN A 139 13.48 0.60 13.62
CA GLN A 139 13.94 -0.79 13.77
C GLN A 139 13.44 -1.64 12.60
N VAL A 140 12.18 -1.49 12.23
CA VAL A 140 11.59 -2.19 11.08
C VAL A 140 12.30 -1.78 9.78
N GLN A 141 12.55 -0.49 9.58
CA GLN A 141 13.27 0.02 8.42
C GLN A 141 14.67 -0.59 8.29
N LYS A 142 15.41 -0.68 9.39
CA LYS A 142 16.75 -1.30 9.39
C LYS A 142 16.68 -2.78 8.98
N LYS A 143 15.64 -3.50 9.38
CA LYS A 143 15.47 -4.92 9.06
C LYS A 143 15.01 -5.16 7.61
N LEU A 144 14.05 -4.38 7.14
CA LEU A 144 13.49 -4.51 5.78
C LEU A 144 14.36 -3.86 4.70
N GLY A 145 15.14 -2.83 5.05
CA GLY A 145 15.95 -2.06 4.10
C GLY A 145 15.14 -1.12 3.18
N ILE A 146 13.91 -0.79 3.55
CA ILE A 146 13.02 0.12 2.80
C ILE A 146 12.45 1.19 3.71
N THR A 147 12.13 2.36 3.16
CA THR A 147 11.53 3.47 3.92
C THR A 147 10.29 3.01 4.65
N THR A 148 10.24 3.19 5.96
CA THR A 148 9.20 2.64 6.83
C THR A 148 8.53 3.72 7.67
N TYR A 149 7.20 3.68 7.71
CA TYR A 149 6.37 4.58 8.51
C TYR A 149 5.63 3.79 9.60
N GLY A 150 5.68 4.29 10.84
CA GLY A 150 4.92 3.70 11.94
C GLY A 150 3.45 4.12 11.91
N MET A 151 2.56 3.16 12.11
CA MET A 151 1.11 3.36 12.12
C MET A 151 0.43 2.49 13.17
N SER A 152 -0.77 2.89 13.52
CA SER A 152 -1.76 2.04 14.20
C SER A 152 -3.10 2.24 13.51
N ALA A 153 -3.53 1.24 12.77
CA ALA A 153 -4.74 1.33 11.94
C ALA A 153 -6.02 1.53 12.75
N ILE A 154 -6.01 1.17 14.03
CA ILE A 154 -7.17 1.34 14.94
C ILE A 154 -7.27 2.76 15.52
N ARG A 155 -6.26 3.59 15.33
CA ARG A 155 -6.24 4.97 15.83
C ARG A 155 -6.79 5.93 14.78
N LEU A 156 -8.02 6.39 14.98
CA LEU A 156 -8.73 7.27 14.04
C LEU A 156 -8.05 8.64 13.86
N ASP A 157 -7.33 9.12 14.87
CA ASP A 157 -6.53 10.35 14.81
C ASP A 157 -5.35 10.26 13.81
N LEU A 158 -4.93 9.04 13.43
CA LEU A 158 -3.89 8.82 12.45
C LEU A 158 -4.37 8.79 10.98
N ARG A 159 -5.67 8.98 10.73
CA ARG A 159 -6.22 9.04 9.36
C ARG A 159 -5.51 10.09 8.49
N GLY A 160 -5.30 11.27 9.02
CA GLY A 160 -4.56 12.32 8.31
C GLY A 160 -3.10 11.96 8.05
N ARG A 161 -2.50 11.16 8.92
CA ARG A 161 -1.12 10.69 8.76
C ARG A 161 -0.98 9.71 7.59
N ILE A 162 -1.81 8.66 7.54
CA ILE A 162 -1.74 7.69 6.43
C ILE A 162 -2.01 8.37 5.08
N ARG A 163 -2.97 9.29 5.03
CA ARG A 163 -3.24 10.07 3.81
C ARG A 163 -2.01 10.85 3.37
N ARG A 164 -1.37 11.63 4.25
CA ARG A 164 -0.17 12.42 3.92
C ARG A 164 1.00 11.54 3.46
N ILE A 165 1.20 10.38 4.07
CA ILE A 165 2.25 9.44 3.66
C ILE A 165 2.01 9.02 2.20
N LEU A 166 0.82 8.56 1.86
CA LEU A 166 0.51 8.10 0.50
C LEU A 166 0.58 9.24 -0.52
N GLU A 167 0.07 10.43 -0.19
CA GLU A 167 0.13 11.61 -1.04
C GLU A 167 1.56 12.06 -1.32
N TYR A 168 2.40 12.10 -0.29
CA TYR A 168 3.83 12.42 -0.43
C TYR A 168 4.57 11.40 -1.31
N GLU A 169 4.33 10.12 -1.06
CA GLU A 169 5.05 9.05 -1.74
C GLU A 169 4.64 8.87 -3.21
N ILE A 170 3.39 9.19 -3.55
CA ILE A 170 2.93 9.19 -4.94
C ILE A 170 3.57 10.34 -5.74
N ASP A 171 3.74 11.51 -5.15
CA ASP A 171 4.22 12.71 -5.86
C ASP A 171 5.75 12.82 -5.90
N SER A 172 6.48 12.16 -5.02
CA SER A 172 7.96 12.20 -4.99
C SER A 172 8.65 11.48 -6.18
N ASN A 173 7.88 11.08 -7.18
CA ASN A 173 8.37 10.50 -8.43
C ASN A 173 8.41 11.49 -9.61
N LYS A 174 8.35 12.80 -9.35
CA LYS A 174 8.47 13.83 -10.39
C LYS A 174 9.88 14.40 -10.49
#